data_a4a8d5648ad650376238dc0156798c41
#
_entry.id   a4a8d5648ad650376238dc0156798c41
#
_cell.length_a   1.000
_cell.length_b   1.000
_cell.length_c   1.000
_cell.angle_alpha   90.00
_cell.angle_beta   90.00
_cell.angle_gamma   90.00
#
_symmetry.space_group_name_H-M   'P 1'
#
loop_
_entity.id
_entity.type
_entity.pdbx_description
1 polymer ?
#
loop_
_entity_poly.entity_id
_entity_poly.type
_entity_poly.pdbx_seq_one_letter_code
_entity_poly.pdbx_strand_id
1 'polypeptide(L)'
;ENCYCLALASGTAALHLGLIIAGVERESRVWISSMTFAGGIFPVAYQGGVPEFFDLDPSSWTISCDLLEERLFKAKKENRIPAAVVPTDLYGQGCDMDRLESLADQYGFKLIFDSAESLGAEFKRGRKCGTAGDASILSFNGNKIITTSGGGMLVSRSKDFIERARFLATQARDP
;
A
#
# COMPACT_ATOMS: atom_id res chain seq x y z
N GLU A 1 4.87 -9.70 15.42
CA GLU A 1 4.13 -8.43 15.56
C GLU A 1 2.64 -8.72 15.43
N ASN A 2 1.83 -8.12 16.34
CA ASN A 2 0.38 -8.30 16.29
C ASN A 2 -0.20 -7.38 15.21
N CYS A 3 -0.73 -7.97 14.14
CA CYS A 3 -1.46 -7.30 13.10
C CYS A 3 -2.93 -7.73 13.11
N TYR A 4 -3.81 -6.81 12.79
CA TYR A 4 -5.21 -7.07 12.51
C TYR A 4 -5.36 -7.30 11.02
N CYS A 5 -6.28 -8.21 10.63
CA CYS A 5 -6.45 -8.61 9.25
C CYS A 5 -7.93 -8.65 8.86
N LEU A 6 -8.19 -8.38 7.59
CA LEU A 6 -9.50 -8.54 6.97
C LEU A 6 -9.35 -9.29 5.65
N ALA A 7 -9.98 -10.46 5.56
CA ALA A 7 -10.06 -11.22 4.31
C ALA A 7 -11.04 -10.54 3.33
N LEU A 8 -10.66 -10.49 2.06
CA LEU A 8 -11.38 -9.81 0.99
C LEU A 8 -11.33 -10.63 -0.30
N ALA A 9 -12.12 -10.26 -1.29
CA ALA A 9 -12.25 -10.98 -2.55
C ALA A 9 -10.98 -10.96 -3.43
N SER A 10 -10.11 -9.98 -3.26
CA SER A 10 -8.85 -9.85 -4.02
C SER A 10 -7.90 -8.85 -3.35
N GLY A 11 -6.60 -8.89 -3.73
CA GLY A 11 -5.64 -7.85 -3.35
C GLY A 11 -6.05 -6.46 -3.82
N THR A 12 -6.62 -6.35 -5.02
CA THR A 12 -7.18 -5.09 -5.57
C THR A 12 -8.31 -4.54 -4.69
N ALA A 13 -9.21 -5.40 -4.19
CA ALA A 13 -10.26 -4.99 -3.25
C ALA A 13 -9.67 -4.54 -1.90
N ALA A 14 -8.60 -5.20 -1.44
CA ALA A 14 -7.90 -4.82 -0.24
C ALA A 14 -7.24 -3.43 -0.37
N LEU A 15 -6.56 -3.17 -1.50
CA LEU A 15 -5.97 -1.86 -1.78
C LEU A 15 -7.04 -0.79 -1.89
N HIS A 16 -8.16 -1.08 -2.56
CA HIS A 16 -9.27 -0.13 -2.70
C HIS A 16 -9.80 0.32 -1.33
N LEU A 17 -10.10 -0.60 -0.44
CA LEU A 17 -10.53 -0.27 0.92
C LEU A 17 -9.44 0.46 1.72
N GLY A 18 -8.19 0.03 1.59
CA GLY A 18 -7.06 0.69 2.23
C GLY A 18 -6.95 2.16 1.83
N LEU A 19 -7.09 2.48 0.54
CA LEU A 19 -7.05 3.84 0.02
C LEU A 19 -8.25 4.68 0.49
N ILE A 20 -9.45 4.11 0.54
CA ILE A 20 -10.65 4.81 1.08
C ILE A 20 -10.39 5.23 2.53
N ILE A 21 -9.89 4.31 3.35
CA ILE A 21 -9.66 4.58 4.80
C ILE A 21 -8.48 5.52 5.01
N ALA A 22 -7.50 5.47 4.13
CA ALA A 22 -6.39 6.43 4.08
C ALA A 22 -6.83 7.85 3.67
N GLY A 23 -8.10 8.04 3.31
CA GLY A 23 -8.63 9.35 2.92
C GLY A 23 -8.34 9.74 1.48
N VAL A 24 -8.03 8.78 0.61
CA VAL A 24 -7.92 9.04 -0.83
C VAL A 24 -9.31 9.27 -1.40
N GLU A 25 -9.49 10.41 -2.04
CA GLU A 25 -10.74 10.85 -2.64
C GLU A 25 -10.49 11.42 -4.04
N ARG A 26 -11.52 11.97 -4.65
CA ARG A 26 -11.41 12.58 -5.99
C ARG A 26 -10.31 13.63 -6.03
N GLU A 27 -9.47 13.55 -7.08
CA GLU A 27 -8.31 14.43 -7.33
C GLU A 27 -7.15 14.27 -6.33
N SER A 28 -7.27 13.40 -5.33
CA SER A 28 -6.14 13.04 -4.47
C SER A 28 -4.98 12.47 -5.27
N ARG A 29 -3.78 12.97 -5.04
CA ARG A 29 -2.56 12.40 -5.65
C ARG A 29 -2.14 11.19 -4.87
N VAL A 30 -1.88 10.11 -5.58
CA VAL A 30 -1.33 8.87 -5.02
C VAL A 30 -0.05 8.52 -5.79
N TRP A 31 1.05 8.42 -5.07
CA TRP A 31 2.34 8.06 -5.66
C TRP A 31 2.54 6.55 -5.61
N ILE A 32 2.92 5.97 -6.74
CA ILE A 32 2.91 4.51 -6.95
C ILE A 32 4.22 4.09 -7.60
N SER A 33 4.72 2.90 -7.29
CA SER A 33 5.82 2.29 -8.03
C SER A 33 5.47 2.20 -9.53
N SER A 34 6.38 2.60 -10.42
CA SER A 34 6.16 2.52 -11.87
C SER A 34 6.06 1.07 -12.35
N MET A 35 6.66 0.15 -11.62
CA MET A 35 6.60 -1.28 -11.89
C MET A 35 5.69 -1.95 -10.86
N THR A 36 4.45 -2.18 -11.27
CA THR A 36 3.41 -2.81 -10.46
C THR A 36 2.37 -3.46 -11.38
N PHE A 37 1.63 -4.41 -10.85
CA PHE A 37 0.46 -4.95 -11.54
C PHE A 37 -0.65 -3.89 -11.63
N ALA A 38 -1.42 -3.88 -12.72
CA ALA A 38 -2.51 -2.91 -12.92
C ALA A 38 -3.53 -2.84 -11.77
N GLY A 39 -3.70 -3.96 -11.04
CA GLY A 39 -4.50 -4.01 -9.81
C GLY A 39 -3.99 -3.13 -8.66
N GLY A 40 -2.73 -2.69 -8.71
CA GLY A 40 -2.15 -1.70 -7.81
C GLY A 40 -2.50 -0.24 -8.18
N ILE A 41 -2.99 -0.01 -9.41
CA ILE A 41 -3.29 1.32 -9.95
C ILE A 41 -4.79 1.59 -9.99
N PHE A 42 -5.59 0.62 -10.45
CA PHE A 42 -7.03 0.79 -10.65
C PHE A 42 -7.79 1.30 -9.40
N PRO A 43 -7.46 0.85 -8.17
CA PRO A 43 -8.13 1.36 -6.97
C PRO A 43 -8.01 2.87 -6.78
N VAL A 44 -6.91 3.49 -7.21
CA VAL A 44 -6.76 4.96 -7.20
C VAL A 44 -7.76 5.59 -8.17
N ALA A 45 -7.86 5.04 -9.38
CA ALA A 45 -8.81 5.51 -10.38
C ALA A 45 -10.27 5.32 -9.95
N TYR A 46 -10.59 4.24 -9.22
CA TYR A 46 -11.94 4.01 -8.68
C TYR A 46 -12.37 5.11 -7.71
N GLN A 47 -11.42 5.70 -6.97
CA GLN A 47 -11.66 6.85 -6.09
C GLN A 47 -11.68 8.19 -6.82
N GLY A 48 -11.42 8.20 -8.14
CA GLY A 48 -11.19 9.44 -8.89
C GLY A 48 -9.88 10.14 -8.54
N GLY A 49 -8.98 9.43 -7.88
CA GLY A 49 -7.64 9.92 -7.57
C GLY A 49 -6.72 9.96 -8.80
N VAL A 50 -5.60 10.64 -8.67
CA VAL A 50 -4.60 10.83 -9.73
C VAL A 50 -3.36 10.02 -9.38
N PRO A 51 -3.08 8.90 -10.10
CA PRO A 51 -1.86 8.15 -9.90
C PRO A 51 -0.67 8.90 -10.50
N GLU A 52 0.42 9.02 -9.74
CA GLU A 52 1.71 9.53 -10.20
C GLU A 52 2.76 8.42 -10.01
N PHE A 53 3.51 8.10 -11.06
CA PHE A 53 4.45 6.97 -11.06
C PHE A 53 5.85 7.41 -10.65
N PHE A 54 6.47 6.58 -9.83
CA PHE A 54 7.85 6.75 -9.37
C PHE A 54 8.73 5.64 -9.89
N ASP A 55 9.92 6.02 -10.31
CA ASP A 55 10.91 5.10 -10.80
C ASP A 55 11.51 4.24 -9.67
N LEU A 56 12.15 3.17 -10.05
CA LEU A 56 12.68 2.15 -9.15
C LEU A 56 14.16 2.38 -8.87
N ASP A 57 14.61 1.87 -7.75
CA ASP A 57 16.01 1.67 -7.46
C ASP A 57 16.52 0.48 -8.31
N PRO A 58 17.55 0.66 -9.16
CA PRO A 58 18.04 -0.39 -10.04
C PRO A 58 18.60 -1.63 -9.31
N SER A 59 18.98 -1.47 -8.05
CA SER A 59 19.56 -2.56 -7.25
C SER A 59 18.51 -3.44 -6.60
N SER A 60 17.36 -2.87 -6.21
CA SER A 60 16.30 -3.56 -5.49
C SER A 60 15.04 -3.82 -6.33
N TRP A 61 14.84 -3.09 -7.42
CA TRP A 61 13.64 -3.07 -8.24
C TRP A 61 12.38 -2.65 -7.48
N THR A 62 12.55 -2.02 -6.32
CA THR A 62 11.47 -1.41 -5.56
C THR A 62 11.50 0.11 -5.73
N ILE A 63 10.48 0.82 -5.27
CA ILE A 63 10.40 2.28 -5.39
C ILE A 63 11.69 2.94 -4.88
N SER A 64 12.24 3.87 -5.66
CA SER A 64 13.44 4.61 -5.27
C SER A 64 13.13 5.60 -4.15
N CYS A 65 13.61 5.29 -2.94
CA CYS A 65 13.47 6.19 -1.79
C CYS A 65 14.19 7.52 -1.98
N ASP A 66 15.29 7.55 -2.76
CA ASP A 66 16.03 8.78 -3.04
C ASP A 66 15.20 9.73 -3.89
N LEU A 67 14.65 9.23 -5.00
CA LEU A 67 13.76 10.02 -5.86
C LEU A 67 12.49 10.45 -5.13
N LEU A 68 11.94 9.55 -4.29
CA LEU A 68 10.77 9.85 -3.48
C LEU A 68 11.04 11.01 -2.51
N GLU A 69 12.16 10.97 -1.78
CA GLU A 69 12.56 12.01 -0.83
C GLU A 69 12.81 13.35 -1.53
N GLU A 70 13.52 13.36 -2.67
CA GLU A 70 13.73 14.56 -3.48
C GLU A 70 12.38 15.18 -3.90
N ARG A 71 11.46 14.36 -4.35
CA ARG A 71 10.14 14.83 -4.81
C ARG A 71 9.27 15.30 -3.65
N LEU A 72 9.32 14.64 -2.49
CA LEU A 72 8.63 15.06 -1.27
C LEU A 72 9.11 16.42 -0.79
N PHE A 73 10.43 16.67 -0.84
CA PHE A 73 10.98 17.97 -0.50
C PHE A 73 10.44 19.11 -1.38
N LYS A 74 10.32 18.86 -2.69
CA LYS A 74 9.70 19.81 -3.65
C LYS A 74 8.21 19.97 -3.39
N ALA A 75 7.49 18.86 -3.23
CA ALA A 75 6.05 18.84 -2.99
C ALA A 75 5.66 19.57 -1.70
N LYS A 76 6.49 19.46 -0.66
CA LYS A 76 6.27 20.20 0.60
C LYS A 76 6.31 21.73 0.40
N LYS A 77 7.26 22.22 -0.41
CA LYS A 77 7.35 23.64 -0.74
C LYS A 77 6.18 24.14 -1.59
N GLU A 78 5.64 23.25 -2.42
CA GLU A 78 4.50 23.53 -3.30
C GLU A 78 3.14 23.31 -2.59
N ASN A 79 3.14 22.86 -1.34
CA ASN A 79 1.95 22.41 -0.58
C ASN A 79 1.16 21.32 -1.35
N ARG A 80 1.86 20.32 -1.90
CA ARG A 80 1.33 19.28 -2.79
C ARG A 80 1.79 17.88 -2.40
N ILE A 81 1.90 17.62 -1.08
CA ILE A 81 2.20 16.28 -0.56
C ILE A 81 1.11 15.33 -1.04
N PRO A 82 1.44 14.09 -1.48
CA PRO A 82 0.43 13.12 -1.89
C PRO A 82 -0.44 12.69 -0.71
N ALA A 83 -1.67 12.30 -0.97
CA ALA A 83 -2.54 11.72 0.05
C ALA A 83 -2.01 10.36 0.51
N ALA A 84 -1.48 9.57 -0.42
CA ALA A 84 -0.89 8.27 -0.14
C ALA A 84 0.29 7.95 -1.06
N VAL A 85 1.18 7.07 -0.57
CA VAL A 85 2.21 6.40 -1.35
C VAL A 85 1.95 4.89 -1.31
N VAL A 86 2.02 4.24 -2.47
CA VAL A 86 1.81 2.78 -2.62
C VAL A 86 3.07 2.16 -3.22
N PRO A 87 4.06 1.79 -2.38
CA PRO A 87 5.20 1.02 -2.82
C PRO A 87 4.80 -0.43 -3.06
N THR A 88 5.42 -1.07 -4.06
CA THR A 88 5.18 -2.47 -4.42
C THR A 88 6.38 -3.34 -4.05
N ASP A 89 6.14 -4.38 -3.26
CA ASP A 89 7.10 -5.44 -2.96
C ASP A 89 7.17 -6.41 -4.15
N LEU A 90 7.91 -6.03 -5.20
CA LEU A 90 7.90 -6.70 -6.49
C LEU A 90 8.62 -8.06 -6.43
N TYR A 91 7.97 -9.13 -6.92
CA TYR A 91 8.53 -10.49 -7.04
C TYR A 91 9.16 -11.04 -5.74
N GLY A 92 8.63 -10.64 -4.59
CA GLY A 92 9.15 -11.07 -3.29
C GLY A 92 10.27 -10.20 -2.73
N GLN A 93 10.69 -9.16 -3.46
CA GLN A 93 11.64 -8.19 -2.97
C GLN A 93 10.94 -7.12 -2.14
N GLY A 94 11.19 -7.09 -0.82
CA GLY A 94 10.63 -6.08 0.08
C GLY A 94 11.20 -4.69 -0.17
N CYS A 95 10.33 -3.68 -0.16
CA CYS A 95 10.73 -2.28 -0.17
C CYS A 95 11.51 -1.90 1.09
N ASP A 96 12.24 -0.79 1.07
CA ASP A 96 12.89 -0.25 2.27
C ASP A 96 11.85 0.34 3.24
N MET A 97 11.26 -0.56 4.04
CA MET A 97 10.17 -0.24 4.97
C MET A 97 10.56 0.83 5.98
N ASP A 98 11.80 0.76 6.51
CA ASP A 98 12.25 1.69 7.55
C ASP A 98 12.33 3.12 6.99
N ARG A 99 12.87 3.26 5.79
CA ARG A 99 13.01 4.55 5.13
C ARG A 99 11.67 5.11 4.69
N LEU A 100 10.79 4.27 4.13
CA LEU A 100 9.45 4.68 3.69
C LEU A 100 8.58 5.13 4.87
N GLU A 101 8.59 4.40 5.99
CA GLU A 101 7.88 4.81 7.22
C GLU A 101 8.43 6.13 7.77
N SER A 102 9.76 6.31 7.79
CA SER A 102 10.37 7.58 8.22
C SER A 102 9.95 8.75 7.34
N LEU A 103 9.88 8.57 6.02
CA LEU A 103 9.40 9.60 5.08
C LEU A 103 7.89 9.89 5.29
N ALA A 104 7.08 8.86 5.54
CA ALA A 104 5.66 9.04 5.84
C ALA A 104 5.45 9.88 7.10
N ASP A 105 6.18 9.58 8.16
CA ASP A 105 6.14 10.34 9.41
C ASP A 105 6.60 11.80 9.24
N GLN A 106 7.67 12.01 8.46
CA GLN A 106 8.26 13.34 8.23
C GLN A 106 7.36 14.25 7.37
N TYR A 107 6.68 13.67 6.39
CA TYR A 107 5.94 14.44 5.38
C TYR A 107 4.42 14.36 5.54
N GLY A 108 3.91 13.40 6.32
CA GLY A 108 2.50 13.30 6.69
C GLY A 108 1.59 12.68 5.61
N PHE A 109 2.12 11.83 4.73
CA PHE A 109 1.30 11.05 3.77
C PHE A 109 0.95 9.67 4.34
N LYS A 110 -0.08 9.03 3.78
CA LYS A 110 -0.45 7.67 4.12
C LYS A 110 0.38 6.66 3.33
N LEU A 111 0.83 5.59 4.01
CA LEU A 111 1.71 4.59 3.42
C LEU A 111 1.00 3.23 3.39
N ILE A 112 0.72 2.74 2.17
CA ILE A 112 0.05 1.45 1.96
C ILE A 112 0.92 0.57 1.09
N PHE A 113 1.47 -0.51 1.63
CA PHE A 113 2.31 -1.45 0.88
C PHE A 113 1.47 -2.38 0.02
N ASP A 114 1.78 -2.45 -1.26
CA ASP A 114 1.34 -3.55 -2.12
C ASP A 114 2.30 -4.74 -1.95
N SER A 115 1.97 -5.62 -1.01
CA SER A 115 2.72 -6.83 -0.70
C SER A 115 2.09 -8.08 -1.33
N ALA A 116 1.39 -7.90 -2.46
CA ALA A 116 0.71 -9.00 -3.17
C ALA A 116 1.65 -10.11 -3.64
N GLU A 117 2.95 -9.86 -3.71
CA GLU A 117 3.95 -10.80 -4.22
C GLU A 117 5.03 -11.16 -3.19
N SER A 118 4.91 -10.71 -1.95
CA SER A 118 5.97 -10.83 -0.94
C SER A 118 5.58 -11.58 0.32
N LEU A 119 4.46 -12.31 0.31
CA LEU A 119 4.05 -13.09 1.47
C LEU A 119 5.13 -14.09 1.89
N GLY A 120 5.61 -13.97 3.14
CA GLY A 120 6.69 -14.79 3.68
C GLY A 120 8.09 -14.19 3.48
N ALA A 121 8.25 -13.19 2.63
CA ALA A 121 9.52 -12.48 2.50
C ALA A 121 9.82 -11.64 3.75
N GLU A 122 11.10 -11.40 3.98
CA GLU A 122 11.59 -10.61 5.10
C GLU A 122 12.43 -9.44 4.61
N PHE A 123 12.19 -8.28 5.20
CA PHE A 123 13.07 -7.13 5.12
C PHE A 123 14.11 -7.19 6.26
N LYS A 124 15.00 -6.23 6.33
CA LYS A 124 16.06 -6.13 7.35
C LYS A 124 15.56 -6.51 8.76
N ARG A 125 16.38 -7.22 9.52
CA ARG A 125 16.12 -7.63 10.91
C ARG A 125 14.88 -8.51 11.08
N GLY A 126 14.50 -9.27 10.06
CA GLY A 126 13.38 -10.21 10.12
C GLY A 126 11.99 -9.58 10.12
N ARG A 127 11.86 -8.29 9.74
CA ARG A 127 10.53 -7.68 9.52
C ARG A 127 9.84 -8.36 8.36
N LYS A 128 8.62 -8.83 8.58
CA LYS A 128 7.84 -9.50 7.54
C LYS A 128 7.24 -8.49 6.56
N CYS A 129 7.40 -8.73 5.26
CA CYS A 129 6.64 -8.01 4.24
C CYS A 129 5.14 -8.18 4.49
N GLY A 130 4.34 -7.16 4.20
CA GLY A 130 2.91 -7.16 4.49
C GLY A 130 2.54 -6.73 5.92
N THR A 131 3.49 -6.17 6.71
CA THR A 131 3.21 -5.72 8.09
C THR A 131 3.61 -4.25 8.35
N ALA A 132 3.96 -3.50 7.32
CA ALA A 132 4.48 -2.13 7.41
C ALA A 132 3.46 -1.07 6.98
N GLY A 133 3.77 0.19 7.26
CA GLY A 133 2.97 1.36 6.92
C GLY A 133 1.67 1.49 7.74
N ASP A 134 0.75 2.32 7.26
CA ASP A 134 -0.62 2.40 7.81
C ASP A 134 -1.37 1.10 7.53
N ALA A 135 -1.14 0.50 6.35
CA ALA A 135 -1.65 -0.81 5.98
C ALA A 135 -0.77 -1.49 4.91
N SER A 136 -0.96 -2.79 4.75
CA SER A 136 -0.41 -3.58 3.65
C SER A 136 -1.50 -4.45 3.05
N ILE A 137 -1.35 -4.79 1.76
CA ILE A 137 -2.27 -5.73 1.12
C ILE A 137 -1.56 -7.02 0.71
N LEU A 138 -2.27 -8.13 0.81
CA LEU A 138 -1.83 -9.43 0.33
C LEU A 138 -2.80 -9.92 -0.74
N SER A 139 -2.30 -10.74 -1.66
CA SER A 139 -3.11 -11.38 -2.69
C SER A 139 -2.96 -12.90 -2.62
N PHE A 140 -4.08 -13.60 -2.78
CA PHE A 140 -4.17 -15.06 -2.83
C PHE A 140 -4.72 -15.53 -4.19
N ASN A 141 -4.49 -14.73 -5.24
CA ASN A 141 -4.86 -15.12 -6.61
C ASN A 141 -4.09 -16.36 -7.07
N GLY A 142 -4.57 -17.03 -8.13
CA GLY A 142 -4.05 -18.31 -8.61
C GLY A 142 -2.54 -18.36 -8.90
N ASN A 143 -1.93 -17.23 -9.21
CA ASN A 143 -0.50 -17.10 -9.53
C ASN A 143 0.38 -16.63 -8.34
N LYS A 144 -0.17 -16.51 -7.14
CA LYS A 144 0.59 -16.00 -5.98
C LYS A 144 1.28 -17.13 -5.21
N ILE A 145 2.20 -16.76 -4.31
CA ILE A 145 3.01 -17.69 -3.48
C ILE A 145 2.10 -18.67 -2.70
N ILE A 146 1.01 -18.15 -2.12
CA ILE A 146 -0.07 -18.96 -1.55
C ILE A 146 -1.35 -18.52 -2.24
N THR A 147 -2.12 -19.50 -2.70
CA THR A 147 -3.37 -19.22 -3.43
C THR A 147 -4.58 -19.88 -2.78
N THR A 148 -5.71 -19.19 -2.90
CA THR A 148 -7.06 -19.71 -2.63
C THR A 148 -7.93 -19.61 -3.90
N SER A 149 -7.31 -19.73 -5.09
CA SER A 149 -7.85 -19.45 -6.42
C SER A 149 -8.18 -17.96 -6.65
N GLY A 150 -8.76 -17.32 -5.71
CA GLY A 150 -8.98 -15.88 -5.58
C GLY A 150 -8.87 -15.50 -4.12
N GLY A 151 -8.86 -14.21 -3.83
CA GLY A 151 -8.79 -13.71 -2.46
C GLY A 151 -7.71 -12.66 -2.26
N GLY A 152 -7.83 -11.93 -1.18
CA GLY A 152 -6.86 -10.95 -0.72
C GLY A 152 -7.04 -10.68 0.77
N MET A 153 -6.16 -9.87 1.30
CA MET A 153 -6.20 -9.49 2.70
C MET A 153 -5.69 -8.07 2.88
N LEU A 154 -6.38 -7.30 3.68
CA LEU A 154 -5.90 -6.04 4.21
C LEU A 154 -5.32 -6.29 5.60
N VAL A 155 -4.12 -5.79 5.83
CA VAL A 155 -3.36 -5.98 7.08
C VAL A 155 -2.99 -4.61 7.63
N SER A 156 -3.16 -4.39 8.93
CA SER A 156 -2.73 -3.17 9.60
C SER A 156 -2.39 -3.44 11.08
N ARG A 157 -1.50 -2.64 11.64
CA ARG A 157 -1.26 -2.61 13.09
C ARG A 157 -2.35 -1.83 13.83
N SER A 158 -3.13 -1.02 13.13
CA SER A 158 -4.28 -0.29 13.67
C SER A 158 -5.54 -1.14 13.65
N LYS A 159 -6.10 -1.40 14.85
CA LYS A 159 -7.39 -2.08 14.99
C LYS A 159 -8.50 -1.28 14.32
N ASP A 160 -8.54 0.02 14.56
CA ASP A 160 -9.58 0.92 14.05
C ASP A 160 -9.58 0.96 12.52
N PHE A 161 -8.37 0.92 11.88
CA PHE A 161 -8.26 0.84 10.43
C PHE A 161 -8.96 -0.41 9.89
N ILE A 162 -8.73 -1.56 10.50
CA ILE A 162 -9.34 -2.84 10.07
C ILE A 162 -10.82 -2.92 10.42
N GLU A 163 -11.26 -2.39 11.55
CA GLU A 163 -12.68 -2.33 11.90
C GLU A 163 -13.47 -1.44 10.92
N ARG A 164 -12.91 -0.29 10.54
CA ARG A 164 -13.52 0.55 9.51
C ARG A 164 -13.57 -0.14 8.15
N ALA A 165 -12.51 -0.86 7.77
CA ALA A 165 -12.49 -1.67 6.56
C ALA A 165 -13.57 -2.76 6.59
N ARG A 166 -13.72 -3.44 7.72
CA ARG A 166 -14.74 -4.48 7.91
C ARG A 166 -16.15 -3.91 7.78
N PHE A 167 -16.41 -2.78 8.41
CA PHE A 167 -17.70 -2.09 8.28
C PHE A 167 -18.06 -1.83 6.81
N LEU A 168 -17.14 -1.24 6.04
CA LEU A 168 -17.33 -0.95 4.62
C LEU A 168 -17.49 -2.22 3.77
N ALA A 169 -16.73 -3.28 4.07
CA ALA A 169 -16.78 -4.55 3.35
C ALA A 169 -18.06 -5.36 3.62
N THR A 170 -18.75 -5.09 4.72
CA THR A 170 -19.97 -5.79 5.14
C THR A 170 -21.22 -4.93 5.00
N GLN A 171 -21.38 -4.26 3.85
CA GLN A 171 -22.56 -3.48 3.47
C GLN A 171 -22.71 -2.13 4.22
N ALA A 172 -21.72 -1.70 5.00
CA ALA A 172 -21.76 -0.46 5.80
C ALA A 172 -23.05 -0.34 6.65
N ARG A 173 -23.49 -1.45 7.24
CA ARG A 173 -24.67 -1.49 8.10
C ARG A 173 -24.32 -0.97 9.47
N ASP A 174 -25.07 0.01 9.95
CA ASP A 174 -25.07 0.39 11.35
C ASP A 174 -25.66 -0.77 12.20
N PRO A 175 -25.11 -0.99 13.42
CA PRO A 175 -25.56 -2.08 14.29
C PRO A 175 -27.02 -1.94 14.70
#